data_04cef22e0bb05cb1ad2443557644291e
#
_entry.id   04cef22e0bb05cb1ad2443557644291e
#
_cell.length_a   1.000
_cell.length_b   1.000
_cell.length_c   1.000
_cell.angle_alpha   90.00
_cell.angle_beta   90.00
_cell.angle_gamma   90.00
#
_symmetry.space_group_name_H-M   'P 1'
#
loop_
_entity.id
_entity.type
_entity.pdbx_description
1 polymer ?
#
loop_
_entity_poly.entity_id
_entity_poly.type
_entity_poly.pdbx_seq_one_letter_code
_entity_poly.pdbx_strand_id
1 'polypeptide(L)'
;MEYVSSERKLLPYGMMNFADIRLDNYYYVDKTSFIPVIEQSDRFFFFIRPRRFGKSLTLNMLQHYYDVRTRDKFDALFGDLYIGKHPTRDRNSYLVLYLNFSGISGELHNYRQGLDAHCNTSFDYFCDIYAEYLPKGIKEVLNEKAGAVEQLDYLYHQCELAGQQIYLFIDEYDHFTNAILSDAESIHRYTEETHKEGYLRAFFNRVKAGTYSSIKRCFITG
;
A
#
# COMPACT_ATOMS: atom_id res chain seq x y z
N MET A 1 24.10 34.50 -30.29
CA MET A 1 24.22 33.49 -29.22
C MET A 1 22.81 33.15 -28.79
N GLU A 2 22.26 32.10 -29.34
CA GLU A 2 20.95 31.56 -28.88
C GLU A 2 21.15 30.92 -27.52
N TYR A 3 20.51 31.49 -26.50
CA TYR A 3 20.36 30.83 -25.21
C TYR A 3 19.46 29.60 -25.41
N VAL A 4 20.05 28.44 -25.57
CA VAL A 4 19.35 27.16 -25.36
C VAL A 4 19.03 27.10 -23.87
N SER A 5 17.84 27.52 -23.51
CA SER A 5 17.31 27.30 -22.17
C SER A 5 17.09 25.78 -22.03
N SER A 6 18.10 25.05 -21.58
CA SER A 6 17.85 23.73 -21.00
C SER A 6 16.99 24.00 -19.79
N GLU A 7 15.69 23.73 -19.89
CA GLU A 7 14.77 23.77 -18.73
C GLU A 7 15.34 22.88 -17.64
N ARG A 8 16.01 23.52 -16.67
CA ARG A 8 16.52 22.79 -15.50
C ARG A 8 15.33 22.28 -14.72
N LYS A 9 15.14 20.96 -14.70
CA LYS A 9 14.13 20.34 -13.86
C LYS A 9 14.36 20.68 -12.40
N LEU A 10 13.31 21.08 -11.70
CA LEU A 10 13.34 21.35 -10.27
C LEU A 10 13.51 20.04 -9.49
N LEU A 11 14.18 20.12 -8.35
CA LEU A 11 14.30 18.98 -7.44
C LEU A 11 13.01 18.85 -6.62
N PRO A 12 12.45 17.64 -6.47
CA PRO A 12 11.19 17.39 -5.76
C PRO A 12 11.42 17.35 -4.24
N TYR A 13 11.85 18.46 -3.65
CA TYR A 13 12.13 18.51 -2.21
C TYR A 13 10.86 18.30 -1.38
N GLY A 14 10.86 17.26 -0.55
CA GLY A 14 9.72 16.91 0.32
C GLY A 14 8.51 16.30 -0.42
N MET A 15 8.58 16.09 -1.73
CA MET A 15 7.48 15.50 -2.50
C MET A 15 7.53 13.97 -2.43
N MET A 16 6.37 13.36 -2.13
CA MET A 16 6.20 11.91 -2.07
C MET A 16 5.18 11.40 -3.09
N ASN A 17 4.44 12.31 -3.75
CA ASN A 17 3.51 11.96 -4.80
C ASN A 17 4.26 11.79 -6.13
N PHE A 18 4.32 10.55 -6.62
CA PHE A 18 4.99 10.22 -7.87
C PHE A 18 4.32 10.88 -9.07
N ALA A 19 2.98 10.93 -9.09
CA ALA A 19 2.26 11.52 -10.21
C ALA A 19 2.55 13.02 -10.35
N ASP A 20 2.58 13.76 -9.25
CA ASP A 20 2.90 15.20 -9.26
C ASP A 20 4.34 15.43 -9.75
N ILE A 21 5.31 14.62 -9.28
CA ILE A 21 6.70 14.71 -9.73
C ILE A 21 6.80 14.51 -11.25
N ARG A 22 6.03 13.57 -11.81
CA ARG A 22 6.08 13.26 -13.24
C ARG A 22 5.33 14.27 -14.08
N LEU A 23 4.13 14.66 -13.68
CA LEU A 23 3.26 15.56 -14.45
C LEU A 23 3.75 17.00 -14.44
N ASP A 24 4.35 17.44 -13.32
CA ASP A 24 4.93 18.79 -13.18
C ASP A 24 6.41 18.85 -13.63
N ASN A 25 6.90 17.79 -14.27
CA ASN A 25 8.23 17.70 -14.86
C ASN A 25 9.40 17.96 -13.88
N TYR A 26 9.27 17.52 -12.63
CA TYR A 26 10.38 17.51 -11.67
C TYR A 26 11.45 16.48 -12.04
N TYR A 27 12.63 16.66 -11.47
CA TYR A 27 13.71 15.68 -11.62
C TYR A 27 13.36 14.38 -10.90
N TYR A 28 13.36 13.28 -11.65
CA TYR A 28 13.08 11.94 -11.10
C TYR A 28 14.25 11.00 -11.44
N VAL A 29 14.77 10.31 -10.41
CA VAL A 29 15.74 9.23 -10.60
C VAL A 29 14.98 7.94 -10.87
N ASP A 30 15.09 7.44 -12.09
CA ASP A 30 14.37 6.24 -12.50
C ASP A 30 14.83 5.00 -11.73
N LYS A 31 13.94 4.43 -10.93
CA LYS A 31 14.10 3.17 -10.22
C LYS A 31 13.11 2.11 -10.69
N THR A 32 12.40 2.36 -11.79
CA THR A 32 11.35 1.46 -12.27
C THR A 32 11.89 0.13 -12.81
N SER A 33 13.19 0.03 -13.06
CA SER A 33 13.86 -1.23 -13.41
C SER A 33 13.80 -2.29 -12.31
N PHE A 34 13.50 -1.89 -11.06
CA PHE A 34 13.29 -2.84 -9.96
C PHE A 34 11.91 -3.49 -9.97
N ILE A 35 10.93 -2.97 -10.72
CA ILE A 35 9.58 -3.55 -10.79
C ILE A 35 9.60 -5.02 -11.20
N PRO A 36 10.27 -5.43 -12.30
CA PRO A 36 10.35 -6.84 -12.67
C PRO A 36 11.03 -7.72 -11.60
N VAL A 37 11.99 -7.16 -10.84
CA VAL A 37 12.67 -7.88 -9.74
C VAL A 37 11.70 -8.12 -8.59
N ILE A 38 10.88 -7.11 -8.22
CA ILE A 38 9.83 -7.25 -7.20
C ILE A 38 8.79 -8.28 -7.64
N GLU A 39 8.41 -8.31 -8.90
CA GLU A 39 7.45 -9.27 -9.43
C GLU A 39 7.96 -10.73 -9.44
N GLN A 40 9.27 -10.92 -9.55
CA GLN A 40 9.90 -12.24 -9.47
C GLN A 40 10.09 -12.74 -8.03
N SER A 41 9.90 -11.87 -7.04
CA SER A 41 9.97 -12.24 -5.63
C SER A 41 8.69 -12.93 -5.14
N ASP A 42 8.71 -13.40 -3.89
CA ASP A 42 7.55 -13.98 -3.23
C ASP A 42 6.36 -13.00 -3.14
N ARG A 43 5.19 -13.54 -2.83
CA ARG A 43 3.94 -12.75 -2.69
C ARG A 43 4.03 -11.68 -1.60
N PHE A 44 4.87 -11.90 -0.60
CA PHE A 44 5.18 -10.91 0.44
C PHE A 44 6.55 -10.33 0.16
N PHE A 45 6.61 -9.03 -0.10
CA PHE A 45 7.85 -8.31 -0.31
C PHE A 45 8.04 -7.26 0.80
N PHE A 46 9.13 -7.41 1.56
CA PHE A 46 9.50 -6.47 2.62
C PHE A 46 10.56 -5.50 2.12
N PHE A 47 10.23 -4.22 2.12
CA PHE A 47 11.13 -3.15 1.71
C PHE A 47 11.53 -2.29 2.91
N ILE A 48 12.56 -2.73 3.62
CA ILE A 48 13.07 -2.07 4.81
C ILE A 48 14.22 -1.14 4.42
N ARG A 49 14.08 0.16 4.71
CA ARG A 49 15.07 1.20 4.43
C ARG A 49 15.05 2.26 5.54
N PRO A 50 16.17 2.92 5.83
CA PRO A 50 16.19 4.06 6.74
C PRO A 50 15.22 5.15 6.31
N ARG A 51 14.81 6.01 7.25
CA ARG A 51 13.99 7.18 6.95
C ARG A 51 14.67 8.05 5.88
N ARG A 52 13.91 8.73 5.03
CA ARG A 52 14.36 9.62 3.93
C ARG A 52 15.09 8.91 2.77
N PHE A 53 15.04 7.60 2.67
CA PHE A 53 15.59 6.84 1.52
C PHE A 53 14.55 6.54 0.42
N GLY A 54 13.48 7.33 0.35
CA GLY A 54 12.51 7.28 -0.74
C GLY A 54 11.53 6.11 -0.68
N LYS A 55 11.29 5.51 0.50
CA LYS A 55 10.31 4.42 0.69
C LYS A 55 8.93 4.81 0.16
N SER A 56 8.36 5.89 0.69
CA SER A 56 7.00 6.35 0.35
C SER A 56 6.87 6.73 -1.14
N LEU A 57 7.91 7.34 -1.73
CA LEU A 57 7.92 7.63 -3.17
C LEU A 57 7.96 6.34 -4.00
N THR A 58 8.78 5.36 -3.62
CA THR A 58 8.82 4.05 -4.30
C THR A 58 7.48 3.35 -4.19
N LEU A 59 6.87 3.35 -3.01
CA LEU A 59 5.56 2.76 -2.77
C LEU A 59 4.48 3.46 -3.61
N ASN A 60 4.47 4.79 -3.65
CA ASN A 60 3.51 5.55 -4.45
C ASN A 60 3.70 5.31 -5.95
N MET A 61 4.94 5.20 -6.43
CA MET A 61 5.24 4.83 -7.83
C MET A 61 4.69 3.43 -8.15
N LEU A 62 4.87 2.44 -7.27
CA LEU A 62 4.33 1.09 -7.46
C LEU A 62 2.80 1.08 -7.46
N GLN A 63 2.16 1.85 -6.57
CA GLN A 63 0.71 2.01 -6.58
C GLN A 63 0.22 2.49 -7.94
N HIS A 64 0.81 3.56 -8.49
CA HIS A 64 0.44 4.06 -9.82
C HIS A 64 0.72 3.06 -10.94
N TYR A 65 1.77 2.24 -10.82
CA TYR A 65 2.10 1.24 -11.84
C TYR A 65 1.06 0.11 -11.90
N TYR A 66 0.58 -0.33 -10.74
CA TYR A 66 -0.29 -1.51 -10.64
C TYR A 66 -1.78 -1.17 -10.67
N ASP A 67 -2.19 0.04 -10.29
CA ASP A 67 -3.59 0.45 -10.17
C ASP A 67 -4.29 0.46 -11.54
N VAL A 68 -5.42 -0.24 -11.64
CA VAL A 68 -6.28 -0.25 -12.86
C VAL A 68 -6.75 1.15 -13.25
N ARG A 69 -6.92 2.07 -12.29
CA ARG A 69 -7.40 3.46 -12.52
C ARG A 69 -6.37 4.37 -13.17
N THR A 70 -5.10 3.98 -13.18
CA THR A 70 -4.02 4.80 -13.77
C THR A 70 -3.68 4.39 -15.20
N ARG A 71 -4.46 3.47 -15.77
CA ARG A 71 -4.24 2.95 -17.13
C ARG A 71 -4.12 4.05 -18.17
N ASP A 72 -5.02 5.01 -18.14
CA ASP A 72 -5.07 6.12 -19.12
C ASP A 72 -3.95 7.14 -18.92
N LYS A 73 -3.31 7.15 -17.74
CA LYS A 73 -2.20 8.04 -17.39
C LYS A 73 -0.84 7.35 -17.54
N PHE A 74 -0.80 6.09 -17.96
CA PHE A 74 0.42 5.29 -17.95
C PHE A 74 1.55 5.94 -18.74
N ASP A 75 1.29 6.37 -19.95
CA ASP A 75 2.33 6.98 -20.82
C ASP A 75 2.84 8.30 -20.26
N ALA A 76 1.98 9.13 -19.67
CA ALA A 76 2.38 10.37 -19.03
C ALA A 76 3.25 10.14 -17.78
N LEU A 77 2.98 9.09 -17.01
CA LEU A 77 3.70 8.78 -15.78
C LEU A 77 4.98 7.97 -16.01
N PHE A 78 4.97 7.03 -16.95
CA PHE A 78 6.03 6.02 -17.10
C PHE A 78 6.67 5.98 -18.49
N GLY A 79 6.11 6.62 -19.52
CA GLY A 79 6.48 6.41 -20.93
C GLY A 79 7.96 6.60 -21.25
N ASP A 80 8.66 7.55 -20.63
CA ASP A 80 10.10 7.81 -20.79
C ASP A 80 10.99 6.97 -19.86
N LEU A 81 10.39 6.31 -18.84
CA LEU A 81 11.11 5.50 -17.87
C LEU A 81 11.38 4.07 -18.39
N TYR A 82 12.26 3.35 -17.71
CA TYR A 82 12.59 1.95 -18.04
C TYR A 82 11.34 1.07 -18.18
N ILE A 83 10.44 1.12 -17.18
CA ILE A 83 9.24 0.27 -17.17
C ILE A 83 8.20 0.69 -18.22
N GLY A 84 8.20 1.94 -18.67
CA GLY A 84 7.36 2.40 -19.76
C GLY A 84 7.76 1.78 -21.09
N LYS A 85 9.08 1.58 -21.28
CA LYS A 85 9.66 0.93 -22.47
C LYS A 85 9.62 -0.59 -22.38
N HIS A 86 9.57 -1.15 -21.17
CA HIS A 86 9.58 -2.60 -20.87
C HIS A 86 8.48 -2.96 -19.89
N PRO A 87 7.18 -2.70 -20.21
CA PRO A 87 6.08 -2.95 -19.28
C PRO A 87 5.93 -4.44 -19.00
N THR A 88 5.61 -4.76 -17.76
CA THR A 88 5.31 -6.14 -17.37
C THR A 88 3.85 -6.49 -17.63
N ARG A 89 3.52 -7.78 -17.50
CA ARG A 89 2.15 -8.27 -17.62
C ARG A 89 1.23 -7.72 -16.51
N ASP A 90 1.80 -7.43 -15.34
CA ASP A 90 1.06 -7.01 -14.14
C ASP A 90 0.71 -5.51 -14.13
N ARG A 91 1.13 -4.75 -15.17
CA ARG A 91 0.81 -3.34 -15.34
C ARG A 91 -0.70 -3.08 -15.29
N ASN A 92 -1.13 -2.12 -14.46
CA ASN A 92 -2.53 -1.69 -14.34
C ASN A 92 -3.54 -2.85 -14.24
N SER A 93 -3.20 -3.85 -13.41
CA SER A 93 -3.96 -5.10 -13.30
C SER A 93 -4.59 -5.34 -11.94
N TYR A 94 -4.38 -4.44 -10.97
CA TYR A 94 -4.82 -4.65 -9.59
C TYR A 94 -5.70 -3.52 -9.08
N LEU A 95 -6.60 -3.86 -8.15
CA LEU A 95 -7.16 -2.91 -7.21
C LEU A 95 -6.12 -2.70 -6.10
N VAL A 96 -5.70 -1.46 -5.88
CA VAL A 96 -4.64 -1.13 -4.91
C VAL A 96 -5.26 -0.82 -3.56
N LEU A 97 -5.01 -1.66 -2.56
CA LEU A 97 -5.37 -1.39 -1.17
C LEU A 97 -4.15 -0.87 -0.42
N TYR A 98 -4.24 0.34 0.12
CA TYR A 98 -3.15 1.00 0.84
C TYR A 98 -3.51 1.22 2.31
N LEU A 99 -2.66 0.72 3.20
CA LEU A 99 -2.75 0.88 4.65
C LEU A 99 -1.48 1.56 5.15
N ASN A 100 -1.61 2.70 5.84
CA ASN A 100 -0.48 3.40 6.44
C ASN A 100 -0.58 3.34 7.96
N PHE A 101 0.27 2.57 8.60
CA PHE A 101 0.21 2.34 10.05
C PHE A 101 0.83 3.46 10.90
N SER A 102 1.37 4.53 10.28
CA SER A 102 1.91 5.66 11.04
C SER A 102 0.87 6.41 11.87
N GLY A 103 -0.39 6.36 11.48
CA GLY A 103 -1.50 7.03 12.16
C GLY A 103 -2.14 6.22 13.30
N ILE A 104 -1.68 4.99 13.55
CA ILE A 104 -2.24 4.16 14.62
C ILE A 104 -1.62 4.59 15.95
N SER A 105 -2.45 4.93 16.95
CA SER A 105 -1.99 5.35 18.27
C SER A 105 -1.14 4.24 18.93
N GLY A 106 0.02 4.64 19.48
CA GLY A 106 0.94 3.73 20.19
C GLY A 106 0.49 3.33 21.60
N GLU A 107 -0.65 3.84 22.09
CA GLU A 107 -1.18 3.43 23.39
C GLU A 107 -1.81 2.04 23.30
N LEU A 108 -1.18 1.07 23.97
CA LEU A 108 -1.51 -0.36 23.91
C LEU A 108 -2.99 -0.72 24.19
N HIS A 109 -3.63 0.01 25.10
CA HIS A 109 -5.03 -0.27 25.43
C HIS A 109 -6.03 0.23 24.37
N ASN A 110 -5.60 1.10 23.46
CA ASN A 110 -6.43 1.67 22.38
C ASN A 110 -6.02 1.21 20.97
N TYR A 111 -4.91 0.43 20.85
CA TYR A 111 -4.36 0.11 19.54
C TYR A 111 -5.33 -0.66 18.64
N ARG A 112 -6.11 -1.58 19.19
CA ARG A 112 -7.13 -2.33 18.46
C ARG A 112 -8.15 -1.37 17.84
N GLN A 113 -8.68 -0.45 18.64
CA GLN A 113 -9.63 0.55 18.16
C GLN A 113 -8.99 1.47 17.11
N GLY A 114 -7.72 1.84 17.32
CA GLY A 114 -6.96 2.66 16.36
C GLY A 114 -6.74 1.92 15.04
N LEU A 115 -6.38 0.63 15.08
CA LEU A 115 -6.23 -0.21 13.89
C LEU A 115 -7.57 -0.37 13.17
N ASP A 116 -8.64 -0.68 13.88
CA ASP A 116 -9.97 -0.83 13.32
C ASP A 116 -10.46 0.45 12.63
N ALA A 117 -10.35 1.59 13.31
CA ALA A 117 -10.76 2.88 12.75
C ALA A 117 -9.95 3.25 11.51
N HIS A 118 -8.63 3.02 11.54
CA HIS A 118 -7.73 3.30 10.42
C HIS A 118 -8.03 2.39 9.23
N CYS A 119 -8.16 1.09 9.46
CA CYS A 119 -8.49 0.13 8.40
C CYS A 119 -9.89 0.37 7.84
N ASN A 120 -10.88 0.67 8.68
CA ASN A 120 -12.23 0.99 8.22
C ASN A 120 -12.22 2.17 7.24
N THR A 121 -11.53 3.26 7.59
CA THR A 121 -11.38 4.42 6.70
C THR A 121 -10.73 4.05 5.36
N SER A 122 -9.69 3.21 5.41
CA SER A 122 -8.97 2.78 4.21
C SER A 122 -9.81 1.84 3.34
N PHE A 123 -10.59 0.96 3.94
CA PHE A 123 -11.49 0.04 3.24
C PHE A 123 -12.68 0.76 2.63
N ASP A 124 -13.25 1.73 3.35
CA ASP A 124 -14.31 2.61 2.82
C ASP A 124 -13.84 3.37 1.58
N TYR A 125 -12.65 3.98 1.68
CA TYR A 125 -12.04 4.67 0.56
C TYR A 125 -11.79 3.72 -0.62
N PHE A 126 -11.28 2.51 -0.36
CA PHE A 126 -11.09 1.49 -1.38
C PHE A 126 -12.42 1.14 -2.09
N CYS A 127 -13.49 0.93 -1.34
CA CYS A 127 -14.80 0.65 -1.91
C CYS A 127 -15.32 1.80 -2.78
N ASP A 128 -15.11 3.05 -2.34
CA ASP A 128 -15.55 4.24 -3.10
C ASP A 128 -14.80 4.39 -4.42
N ILE A 129 -13.46 4.26 -4.40
CA ILE A 129 -12.65 4.48 -5.61
C ILE A 129 -12.71 3.33 -6.62
N TYR A 130 -13.13 2.14 -6.18
CA TYR A 130 -13.29 0.97 -7.02
C TYR A 130 -14.75 0.51 -7.17
N ALA A 131 -15.72 1.41 -6.96
CA ALA A 131 -17.14 1.07 -7.01
C ALA A 131 -17.59 0.43 -8.34
N GLU A 132 -16.92 0.74 -9.46
CA GLU A 132 -17.19 0.13 -10.77
C GLU A 132 -16.72 -1.32 -10.88
N TYR A 133 -15.77 -1.74 -10.04
CA TYR A 133 -15.16 -3.07 -10.05
C TYR A 133 -15.74 -3.99 -8.99
N LEU A 134 -16.51 -3.46 -8.06
CA LEU A 134 -16.98 -4.16 -6.87
C LEU A 134 -18.50 -4.36 -6.89
N PRO A 135 -19.01 -5.37 -6.16
CA PRO A 135 -20.44 -5.58 -6.01
C PRO A 135 -21.13 -4.37 -5.36
N LYS A 136 -22.33 -4.03 -5.84
CA LYS A 136 -23.15 -2.98 -5.20
C LYS A 136 -23.50 -3.37 -3.76
N GLY A 137 -23.49 -2.40 -2.85
CA GLY A 137 -23.81 -2.62 -1.44
C GLY A 137 -22.67 -3.23 -0.61
N ILE A 138 -21.47 -3.38 -1.18
CA ILE A 138 -20.30 -3.94 -0.46
C ILE A 138 -19.95 -3.12 0.77
N LYS A 139 -20.01 -1.80 0.67
CA LYS A 139 -19.60 -0.85 1.72
C LYS A 139 -20.53 -0.92 2.93
N GLU A 140 -21.82 -1.03 2.71
CA GLU A 140 -22.83 -1.15 3.75
C GLU A 140 -22.60 -2.41 4.59
N VAL A 141 -22.41 -3.57 3.95
CA VAL A 141 -22.14 -4.83 4.63
C VAL A 141 -20.76 -4.83 5.29
N LEU A 142 -19.76 -4.20 4.67
CA LEU A 142 -18.42 -4.05 5.23
C LEU A 142 -18.46 -3.31 6.58
N ASN A 143 -19.24 -2.25 6.67
CA ASN A 143 -19.37 -1.41 7.86
C ASN A 143 -20.15 -2.09 9.01
N GLU A 144 -20.87 -3.18 8.74
CA GLU A 144 -21.50 -4.03 9.75
C GLU A 144 -20.52 -5.03 10.40
N LYS A 145 -19.30 -5.20 9.86
CA LYS A 145 -18.32 -6.14 10.38
C LYS A 145 -17.64 -5.64 11.66
N ALA A 146 -17.29 -6.57 12.54
CA ALA A 146 -16.75 -6.28 13.87
C ALA A 146 -15.23 -5.96 13.85
N GLY A 147 -14.81 -5.01 13.03
CA GLY A 147 -13.44 -4.50 12.99
C GLY A 147 -12.60 -5.00 11.82
N ALA A 148 -11.35 -4.55 11.77
CA ALA A 148 -10.46 -4.67 10.61
C ALA A 148 -10.23 -6.11 10.13
N VAL A 149 -10.21 -7.07 11.04
CA VAL A 149 -9.97 -8.49 10.71
C VAL A 149 -11.11 -9.06 9.88
N GLU A 150 -12.36 -8.85 10.31
CA GLU A 150 -13.54 -9.33 9.59
C GLU A 150 -13.81 -8.51 8.32
N GLN A 151 -13.55 -7.20 8.37
CA GLN A 151 -13.68 -6.33 7.21
C GLN A 151 -12.72 -6.75 6.09
N LEU A 152 -11.45 -7.01 6.41
CA LEU A 152 -10.47 -7.48 5.43
C LEU A 152 -10.88 -8.84 4.84
N ASP A 153 -11.33 -9.77 5.69
CA ASP A 153 -11.80 -11.09 5.27
C ASP A 153 -12.96 -10.97 4.28
N TYR A 154 -13.94 -10.16 4.60
CA TYR A 154 -15.08 -9.90 3.73
C TYR A 154 -14.64 -9.24 2.42
N LEU A 155 -13.80 -8.20 2.50
CA LEU A 155 -13.37 -7.41 1.34
C LEU A 155 -12.66 -8.27 0.29
N TYR A 156 -11.66 -9.07 0.69
CA TYR A 156 -10.93 -9.86 -0.30
C TYR A 156 -11.79 -10.99 -0.91
N HIS A 157 -12.75 -11.56 -0.17
CA HIS A 157 -13.70 -12.50 -0.73
C HIS A 157 -14.65 -11.85 -1.74
N GLN A 158 -15.11 -10.62 -1.47
CA GLN A 158 -15.94 -9.90 -2.45
C GLN A 158 -15.16 -9.54 -3.72
N CYS A 159 -13.88 -9.19 -3.60
CA CYS A 159 -13.01 -8.99 -4.75
C CYS A 159 -12.83 -10.28 -5.56
N GLU A 160 -12.66 -11.43 -4.88
CA GLU A 160 -12.57 -12.73 -5.56
C GLU A 160 -13.84 -13.07 -6.34
N LEU A 161 -15.01 -12.89 -5.72
CA LEU A 161 -16.31 -13.11 -6.39
C LEU A 161 -16.52 -12.19 -7.58
N ALA A 162 -15.97 -10.97 -7.53
CA ALA A 162 -15.99 -10.02 -8.64
C ALA A 162 -14.91 -10.29 -9.70
N GLY A 163 -14.08 -11.34 -9.52
CA GLY A 163 -12.96 -11.65 -10.43
C GLY A 163 -11.82 -10.62 -10.37
N GLN A 164 -11.76 -9.82 -9.30
CA GLN A 164 -10.75 -8.78 -9.09
C GLN A 164 -9.58 -9.27 -8.24
N GLN A 165 -8.41 -8.69 -8.48
CA GLN A 165 -7.19 -8.99 -7.71
C GLN A 165 -6.71 -7.75 -6.98
N ILE A 166 -6.29 -7.94 -5.73
CA ILE A 166 -5.79 -6.87 -4.86
C ILE A 166 -4.26 -6.93 -4.82
N TYR A 167 -3.62 -5.75 -4.93
CA TYR A 167 -2.26 -5.53 -4.46
C TYR A 167 -2.35 -4.74 -3.15
N LEU A 168 -1.97 -5.38 -2.04
CA LEU A 168 -1.98 -4.77 -0.72
C LEU A 168 -0.63 -4.09 -0.46
N PHE A 169 -0.67 -2.81 -0.10
CA PHE A 169 0.47 -2.02 0.35
C PHE A 169 0.30 -1.66 1.81
N ILE A 170 1.28 -2.00 2.64
CA ILE A 170 1.33 -1.63 4.06
C ILE A 170 2.57 -0.77 4.27
N ASP A 171 2.38 0.50 4.65
CA ASP A 171 3.46 1.44 4.93
C ASP A 171 3.62 1.65 6.45
N GLU A 172 4.87 1.94 6.87
CA GLU A 172 5.24 2.21 8.27
C GLU A 172 4.80 1.10 9.24
N TYR A 173 4.93 -0.15 8.80
CA TYR A 173 4.60 -1.34 9.60
C TYR A 173 5.37 -1.39 10.94
N ASP A 174 6.62 -0.90 10.94
CA ASP A 174 7.50 -0.86 12.12
C ASP A 174 7.13 0.26 13.11
N HIS A 175 6.38 1.28 12.69
CA HIS A 175 5.95 2.38 13.57
C HIS A 175 5.16 1.84 14.76
N PHE A 176 4.23 0.94 14.51
CA PHE A 176 3.46 0.27 15.55
C PHE A 176 4.35 -0.56 16.49
N THR A 177 5.26 -1.35 15.92
CA THR A 177 6.21 -2.18 16.67
C THR A 177 7.12 -1.31 17.57
N ASN A 178 7.63 -0.21 17.03
CA ASN A 178 8.49 0.71 17.78
C ASN A 178 7.74 1.45 18.89
N ALA A 179 6.48 1.82 18.66
CA ALA A 179 5.64 2.46 19.68
C ALA A 179 5.40 1.54 20.87
N ILE A 180 5.22 0.24 20.64
CA ILE A 180 5.05 -0.76 21.69
C ILE A 180 6.37 -1.04 22.43
N LEU A 181 7.50 -1.10 21.71
CA LEU A 181 8.81 -1.41 22.29
C LEU A 181 9.42 -0.23 23.09
N SER A 182 8.87 0.96 22.98
CA SER A 182 9.38 2.15 23.69
C SER A 182 9.16 2.14 25.19
N ASP A 183 8.33 1.23 25.73
CA ASP A 183 8.02 1.10 27.15
C ASP A 183 8.29 -0.33 27.65
N ALA A 184 9.04 -0.45 28.76
CA ALA A 184 9.45 -1.77 29.30
C ALA A 184 8.28 -2.64 29.78
N GLU A 185 7.18 -2.06 30.27
CA GLU A 185 5.95 -2.79 30.59
C GLU A 185 5.24 -3.31 29.36
N SER A 186 5.43 -2.64 28.24
CA SER A 186 4.83 -2.95 26.96
C SER A 186 5.47 -4.14 26.26
N ILE A 187 6.72 -4.50 26.57
CA ILE A 187 7.42 -5.65 25.95
C ILE A 187 6.69 -6.98 26.26
N HIS A 188 6.21 -7.16 27.50
CA HIS A 188 5.47 -8.37 27.87
C HIS A 188 4.15 -8.47 27.09
N ARG A 189 3.43 -7.36 26.95
CA ARG A 189 2.17 -7.27 26.19
C ARG A 189 2.40 -7.40 24.70
N TYR A 190 3.51 -6.85 24.16
CA TYR A 190 3.88 -7.06 22.76
C TYR A 190 4.06 -8.54 22.43
N THR A 191 4.70 -9.29 23.33
CA THR A 191 4.86 -10.74 23.20
C THR A 191 3.49 -11.45 23.22
N GLU A 192 2.57 -11.00 24.03
CA GLU A 192 1.19 -11.55 24.05
C GLU A 192 0.42 -11.24 22.76
N GLU A 193 0.49 -10.00 22.27
CA GLU A 193 -0.23 -9.55 21.07
C GLU A 193 0.36 -10.09 19.76
N THR A 194 1.67 -10.34 19.71
CA THR A 194 2.33 -10.84 18.50
C THR A 194 2.58 -12.34 18.51
N HIS A 195 2.79 -12.96 19.68
CA HIS A 195 3.18 -14.37 19.78
C HIS A 195 2.07 -15.32 20.25
N LYS A 196 1.00 -14.81 20.90
CA LYS A 196 -0.14 -15.66 21.30
C LYS A 196 -1.34 -15.44 20.37
N GLU A 197 -2.46 -14.96 20.85
CA GLU A 197 -3.68 -14.73 20.07
C GLU A 197 -3.95 -13.25 19.81
N GLY A 198 -2.90 -12.43 19.67
CA GLY A 198 -3.03 -10.99 19.56
C GLY A 198 -3.77 -10.54 18.28
N TYR A 199 -4.46 -9.41 18.38
CA TYR A 199 -5.32 -8.88 17.32
C TYR A 199 -4.54 -8.54 16.04
N LEU A 200 -3.30 -7.99 16.16
CA LEU A 200 -2.43 -7.72 15.04
C LEU A 200 -2.03 -9.01 14.30
N ARG A 201 -1.72 -10.06 15.07
CA ARG A 201 -1.44 -11.38 14.49
C ARG A 201 -2.65 -11.94 13.74
N ALA A 202 -3.85 -11.78 14.31
CA ALA A 202 -5.09 -12.18 13.63
C ALA A 202 -5.26 -11.43 12.30
N PHE A 203 -4.99 -10.11 12.28
CA PHE A 203 -5.01 -9.30 11.07
C PHE A 203 -4.03 -9.83 10.00
N PHE A 204 -2.75 -10.04 10.34
CA PHE A 204 -1.76 -10.57 9.40
C PHE A 204 -2.06 -12.02 8.97
N ASN A 205 -2.67 -12.83 9.83
CA ASN A 205 -3.18 -14.15 9.43
C ASN A 205 -4.28 -14.03 8.36
N ARG A 206 -5.14 -12.99 8.43
CA ARG A 206 -6.12 -12.71 7.38
C ARG A 206 -5.48 -12.19 6.10
N VAL A 207 -4.47 -11.33 6.20
CA VAL A 207 -3.65 -10.95 5.02
C VAL A 207 -3.08 -12.20 4.36
N LYS A 208 -2.49 -13.12 5.14
CA LYS A 208 -1.96 -14.38 4.62
C LYS A 208 -3.05 -15.26 3.99
N ALA A 209 -4.20 -15.41 4.64
CA ALA A 209 -5.33 -16.15 4.09
C ALA A 209 -5.80 -15.54 2.77
N GLY A 210 -5.91 -14.21 2.68
CA GLY A 210 -6.28 -13.49 1.46
C GLY A 210 -5.35 -13.75 0.27
N THR A 211 -4.08 -14.18 0.51
CA THR A 211 -3.18 -14.54 -0.60
C THR A 211 -3.54 -15.86 -1.29
N TYR A 212 -4.40 -16.64 -0.71
CA TYR A 212 -5.01 -17.83 -1.36
C TYR A 212 -6.29 -17.47 -2.11
N SER A 213 -6.78 -16.24 -1.99
CA SER A 213 -7.95 -15.68 -2.64
C SER A 213 -7.54 -14.55 -3.60
N SER A 214 -8.05 -13.34 -3.37
CA SER A 214 -7.84 -12.19 -4.26
C SER A 214 -6.62 -11.34 -3.95
N ILE A 215 -6.00 -11.42 -2.77
CA ILE A 215 -4.77 -10.68 -2.48
C ILE A 215 -3.61 -11.34 -3.21
N LYS A 216 -3.24 -10.80 -4.36
CA LYS A 216 -2.21 -11.40 -5.20
C LYS A 216 -0.80 -11.16 -4.70
N ARG A 217 -0.56 -9.95 -4.20
CA ARG A 217 0.74 -9.48 -3.69
C ARG A 217 0.56 -8.59 -2.47
N CYS A 218 1.55 -8.59 -1.61
CA CYS A 218 1.64 -7.72 -0.46
C CYS A 218 3.03 -7.06 -0.42
N PHE A 219 3.08 -5.73 -0.42
CA PHE A 219 4.30 -4.94 -0.31
C PHE A 219 4.30 -4.20 1.03
N ILE A 220 5.28 -4.49 1.87
CA ILE A 220 5.35 -3.99 3.25
C ILE A 220 6.59 -3.12 3.39
N THR A 221 6.44 -1.90 3.92
CA THR A 221 7.56 -1.02 4.25
C THR A 221 7.62 -0.72 5.75
N GLY A 222 8.87 -0.49 6.22
CA GLY A 222 9.17 -0.13 7.60
C GLY A 222 10.55 0.50 7.74
#